data_6820f094ed235b98120f03ba03b596a0
#
_entry.id   6820f094ed235b98120f03ba03b596a0
#
_cell.length_a   1.000
_cell.length_b   1.000
_cell.length_c   1.000
_cell.angle_alpha   90.00
_cell.angle_beta   90.00
_cell.angle_gamma   90.00
#
_symmetry.space_group_name_H-M   'P 1'
#
loop_
_entity.id
_entity.type
_entity.pdbx_description
1 polymer ?
#
loop_
_entity_poly.entity_id
_entity_poly.type
_entity_poly.pdbx_seq_one_letter_code
_entity_poly.pdbx_strand_id
1 'polypeptide(L)'
;MANAREIQSRMKSIKDTMKITNAMYMVSSSKLQKARRDLKNTEPYFYEIQKSLSKILNIAPEAGNNFFDLREEKKGSQRKIGYLVITADKGLAGAYNHNIIKETEELVKNEEADLLFVVGQVGRHYFEKKNIPVEMHFNYTAQNPTMNRARHIAGKLVSLFYSGEIDEVYVIYTRMINSITVEVEKKKIIPLVRSQVETKTENGRYETAEFMPDAQTVFDKIIPDFVAGFVYGALIESYCSEHNSRMMAMQTATDAASDMLKQLDIMYNRARQAAITQEITEVIAGAKAQKKKL
;
A
#
# COMPACT_ATOMS: atom_id res chain seq x y z
N MET A 1 -29.62 -14.43 32.24
CA MET A 1 -29.78 -13.09 31.58
C MET A 1 -28.52 -12.28 31.84
N ALA A 2 -28.01 -11.57 30.87
CA ALA A 2 -26.80 -10.74 31.05
C ALA A 2 -27.06 -9.69 32.14
N ASN A 3 -26.14 -9.57 33.09
CA ASN A 3 -26.29 -8.65 34.22
C ASN A 3 -26.13 -7.21 33.69
N ALA A 4 -26.92 -6.25 34.18
CA ALA A 4 -26.87 -4.84 33.79
C ALA A 4 -25.42 -4.26 33.86
N ARG A 5 -24.63 -4.69 34.84
CA ARG A 5 -23.20 -4.31 34.99
C ARG A 5 -22.33 -4.82 33.82
N GLU A 6 -22.59 -6.02 33.34
CA GLU A 6 -21.86 -6.62 32.21
C GLU A 6 -22.14 -5.85 30.92
N ILE A 7 -23.41 -5.52 30.66
CA ILE A 7 -23.84 -4.71 29.53
C ILE A 7 -23.19 -3.33 29.59
N GLN A 8 -23.16 -2.71 30.73
CA GLN A 8 -22.53 -1.40 30.94
C GLN A 8 -21.00 -1.44 30.68
N SER A 9 -20.32 -2.50 31.16
CA SER A 9 -18.90 -2.71 30.89
C SER A 9 -18.63 -2.84 29.39
N ARG A 10 -19.47 -3.61 28.68
CA ARG A 10 -19.40 -3.82 27.23
C ARG A 10 -19.62 -2.51 26.46
N MET A 11 -20.61 -1.70 26.86
CA MET A 11 -20.85 -0.37 26.28
C MET A 11 -19.64 0.54 26.45
N LYS A 12 -18.98 0.51 27.61
CA LYS A 12 -17.77 1.30 27.86
C LYS A 12 -16.64 0.87 26.90
N SER A 13 -16.38 -0.43 26.79
CA SER A 13 -15.34 -0.94 25.87
C SER A 13 -15.59 -0.56 24.42
N ILE A 14 -16.84 -0.62 23.94
CA ILE A 14 -17.21 -0.23 22.59
C ILE A 14 -17.02 1.29 22.38
N LYS A 15 -17.41 2.12 23.36
CA LYS A 15 -17.16 3.57 23.31
C LYS A 15 -15.68 3.90 23.20
N ASP A 16 -14.83 3.17 23.93
CA ASP A 16 -13.38 3.40 23.87
C ASP A 16 -12.78 2.91 22.54
N THR A 17 -13.25 1.78 22.02
CA THR A 17 -12.89 1.31 20.68
C THR A 17 -13.27 2.33 19.60
N MET A 18 -14.48 2.90 19.68
CA MET A 18 -14.98 3.92 18.75
C MET A 18 -14.11 5.20 18.76
N LYS A 19 -13.58 5.61 19.92
CA LYS A 19 -12.63 6.72 20.00
C LYS A 19 -11.33 6.40 19.25
N ILE A 20 -10.83 5.17 19.39
CA ILE A 20 -9.60 4.72 18.74
C ILE A 20 -9.80 4.66 17.21
N THR A 21 -10.90 4.06 16.72
CA THR A 21 -11.18 3.97 15.29
C THR A 21 -11.34 5.35 14.65
N ASN A 22 -12.02 6.28 15.35
CA ASN A 22 -12.17 7.66 14.88
C ASN A 22 -10.81 8.40 14.83
N ALA A 23 -9.95 8.23 15.83
CA ALA A 23 -8.61 8.79 15.81
C ALA A 23 -7.77 8.22 14.64
N MET A 24 -7.86 6.91 14.39
CA MET A 24 -7.18 6.25 13.26
C MET A 24 -7.71 6.74 11.91
N TYR A 25 -9.00 6.99 11.78
CA TYR A 25 -9.61 7.61 10.61
C TYR A 25 -8.98 8.99 10.34
N MET A 26 -8.93 9.87 11.34
CA MET A 26 -8.37 11.22 11.20
C MET A 26 -6.88 11.19 10.82
N VAL A 27 -6.09 10.33 11.47
CA VAL A 27 -4.67 10.16 11.16
C VAL A 27 -4.47 9.67 9.72
N SER A 28 -5.27 8.70 9.28
CA SER A 28 -5.19 8.16 7.91
C SER A 28 -5.58 9.20 6.87
N SER A 29 -6.62 9.99 7.12
CA SER A 29 -7.04 11.11 6.27
C SER A 29 -5.94 12.17 6.12
N SER A 30 -5.31 12.56 7.23
CA SER A 30 -4.20 13.53 7.21
C SER A 30 -2.99 13.01 6.41
N LYS A 31 -2.62 11.74 6.60
CA LYS A 31 -1.52 11.10 5.88
C LYS A 31 -1.80 10.98 4.37
N LEU A 32 -3.03 10.63 4.00
CA LEU A 32 -3.48 10.58 2.61
C LEU A 32 -3.36 11.95 1.93
N GLN A 33 -3.84 13.01 2.58
CA GLN A 33 -3.76 14.37 2.04
C GLN A 33 -2.30 14.83 1.87
N LYS A 34 -1.43 14.53 2.84
CA LYS A 34 0.00 14.83 2.74
C LYS A 34 0.65 14.10 1.57
N ALA A 35 0.42 12.79 1.44
CA ALA A 35 1.00 11.99 0.37
C ALA A 35 0.58 12.48 -1.03
N ARG A 36 -0.69 12.82 -1.21
CA ARG A 36 -1.18 13.40 -2.47
C ARG A 36 -0.49 14.73 -2.82
N ARG A 37 -0.25 15.56 -1.82
CA ARG A 37 0.47 16.83 -2.02
C ARG A 37 1.92 16.57 -2.40
N ASP A 38 2.59 15.64 -1.72
CA ASP A 38 3.98 15.29 -2.00
C ASP A 38 4.14 14.72 -3.42
N LEU A 39 3.19 13.87 -3.88
CA LEU A 39 3.16 13.37 -5.25
C LEU A 39 3.03 14.52 -6.27
N LYS A 40 2.04 15.39 -6.08
CA LYS A 40 1.81 16.53 -6.98
C LYS A 40 3.03 17.45 -7.08
N ASN A 41 3.74 17.65 -5.98
CA ASN A 41 4.95 18.50 -5.95
C ASN A 41 6.14 17.84 -6.65
N THR A 42 6.17 16.51 -6.75
CA THR A 42 7.29 15.75 -7.34
C THR A 42 7.05 15.41 -8.81
N GLU A 43 5.81 15.38 -9.26
CA GLU A 43 5.41 15.05 -10.63
C GLU A 43 6.13 15.89 -11.71
N PRO A 44 6.28 17.23 -11.58
CA PRO A 44 7.01 18.04 -12.57
C PRO A 44 8.46 17.62 -12.76
N TYR A 45 9.14 17.19 -11.68
CA TYR A 45 10.53 16.72 -11.75
C TYR A 45 10.66 15.46 -12.63
N PHE A 46 9.72 14.52 -12.52
CA PHE A 46 9.73 13.32 -13.35
C PHE A 46 9.41 13.60 -14.80
N TYR A 47 8.53 14.54 -15.06
CA TYR A 47 8.24 15.00 -16.42
C TYR A 47 9.49 15.57 -17.10
N GLU A 48 10.28 16.41 -16.40
CA GLU A 48 11.52 16.96 -16.94
C GLU A 48 12.61 15.90 -17.14
N ILE A 49 12.72 14.87 -16.28
CA ILE A 49 13.60 13.72 -16.50
C ILE A 49 13.19 12.97 -17.76
N GLN A 50 11.90 12.65 -17.92
CA GLN A 50 11.38 11.96 -19.10
C GLN A 50 11.67 12.75 -20.37
N LYS A 51 11.44 14.04 -20.36
CA LYS A 51 11.72 14.96 -21.47
C LYS A 51 13.21 15.00 -21.82
N SER A 52 14.07 15.02 -20.81
CA SER A 52 15.53 14.98 -21.00
C SER A 52 15.99 13.66 -21.64
N LEU A 53 15.47 12.53 -21.18
CA LEU A 53 15.75 11.21 -21.80
C LEU A 53 15.23 11.14 -23.23
N SER A 54 14.02 11.64 -23.49
CA SER A 54 13.46 11.72 -24.85
C SER A 54 14.36 12.54 -25.77
N LYS A 55 14.88 13.68 -25.28
CA LYS A 55 15.82 14.52 -26.04
C LYS A 55 17.12 13.79 -26.38
N ILE A 56 17.68 13.05 -25.40
CA ILE A 56 18.91 12.24 -25.63
C ILE A 56 18.67 11.20 -26.72
N LEU A 57 17.57 10.42 -26.62
CA LEU A 57 17.25 9.36 -27.57
C LEU A 57 16.95 9.87 -28.97
N ASN A 58 16.43 11.09 -29.11
CA ASN A 58 16.18 11.72 -30.41
C ASN A 58 17.46 12.17 -31.10
N ILE A 59 18.47 12.61 -30.32
CA ILE A 59 19.76 13.09 -30.85
C ILE A 59 20.74 11.91 -31.04
N ALA A 60 20.74 10.96 -30.10
CA ALA A 60 21.60 9.79 -30.10
C ALA A 60 20.75 8.51 -29.88
N PRO A 61 20.12 7.99 -30.97
CA PRO A 61 19.20 6.83 -30.84
C PRO A 61 19.88 5.58 -30.31
N GLU A 62 21.18 5.45 -30.42
CA GLU A 62 21.98 4.31 -29.93
C GLU A 62 22.22 4.37 -28.41
N ALA A 63 22.00 5.53 -27.78
CA ALA A 63 22.18 5.67 -26.34
C ALA A 63 21.20 4.75 -25.59
N GLY A 64 21.69 4.08 -24.57
CA GLY A 64 20.87 3.24 -23.69
C GLY A 64 20.41 1.91 -24.27
N ASN A 65 20.98 1.44 -25.41
CA ASN A 65 20.60 0.15 -26.01
C ASN A 65 20.57 -0.99 -25.01
N ASN A 66 21.54 -1.06 -24.09
CA ASN A 66 21.58 -2.08 -23.04
C ASN A 66 20.37 -2.04 -22.08
N PHE A 67 19.76 -0.88 -21.88
CA PHE A 67 18.63 -0.70 -20.99
C PHE A 67 17.28 -0.98 -21.65
N PHE A 68 17.24 -0.87 -22.98
CA PHE A 68 16.10 -1.25 -23.82
C PHE A 68 16.17 -2.67 -24.33
N ASP A 69 17.26 -3.39 -24.02
CA ASP A 69 17.43 -4.78 -24.44
C ASP A 69 16.42 -5.68 -23.72
N LEU A 70 15.47 -6.18 -24.50
CA LEU A 70 14.42 -7.07 -24.03
C LEU A 70 14.91 -8.50 -23.77
N ARG A 71 16.20 -8.77 -24.04
CA ARG A 71 16.84 -10.10 -23.89
C ARG A 71 15.98 -11.22 -24.51
N GLU A 72 15.50 -11.01 -25.73
CA GLU A 72 14.58 -11.92 -26.42
C GLU A 72 15.18 -13.33 -26.65
N GLU A 73 16.50 -13.44 -26.57
CA GLU A 73 17.23 -14.71 -26.68
C GLU A 73 16.91 -15.65 -25.51
N LYS A 74 16.58 -15.11 -24.35
CA LYS A 74 16.20 -15.89 -23.16
C LYS A 74 14.69 -16.13 -23.15
N LYS A 75 14.27 -17.38 -23.22
CA LYS A 75 12.84 -17.77 -23.22
C LYS A 75 12.51 -18.68 -22.02
N GLY A 76 11.30 -18.52 -21.51
CA GLY A 76 10.76 -19.37 -20.43
C GLY A 76 11.61 -19.35 -19.16
N SER A 77 11.92 -20.51 -18.60
CA SER A 77 12.66 -20.70 -17.34
C SER A 77 14.10 -20.16 -17.33
N GLN A 78 14.63 -19.72 -18.47
CA GLN A 78 15.95 -19.06 -18.53
C GLN A 78 15.88 -17.58 -18.19
N ARG A 79 14.68 -16.99 -18.15
CA ARG A 79 14.44 -15.59 -17.82
C ARG A 79 14.26 -15.41 -16.33
N LYS A 80 15.08 -14.60 -15.73
CA LYS A 80 15.01 -14.28 -14.30
C LYS A 80 14.16 -13.04 -14.06
N ILE A 81 13.00 -13.22 -13.45
CA ILE A 81 12.03 -12.17 -13.21
C ILE A 81 12.05 -11.73 -11.74
N GLY A 82 12.30 -10.45 -11.51
CA GLY A 82 12.20 -9.82 -10.19
C GLY A 82 10.86 -9.10 -10.00
N TYR A 83 10.22 -9.32 -8.87
CA TYR A 83 9.00 -8.61 -8.49
C TYR A 83 9.24 -7.68 -7.31
N LEU A 84 9.04 -6.38 -7.50
CA LEU A 84 8.97 -5.39 -6.42
C LEU A 84 7.52 -5.32 -5.90
N VAL A 85 7.26 -5.90 -4.74
CA VAL A 85 5.93 -5.96 -4.12
C VAL A 85 5.82 -4.92 -3.01
N ILE A 86 4.82 -4.04 -3.08
CA ILE A 86 4.65 -2.95 -2.12
C ILE A 86 3.43 -3.24 -1.23
N THR A 87 3.68 -3.71 -0.02
CA THR A 87 2.66 -3.96 1.03
C THR A 87 2.74 -2.91 2.13
N ALA A 88 1.82 -2.95 3.10
CA ALA A 88 1.91 -2.10 4.28
C ALA A 88 2.84 -2.64 5.37
N ASP A 89 3.28 -1.75 6.27
CA ASP A 89 3.97 -2.16 7.50
C ASP A 89 3.00 -2.57 8.61
N LYS A 90 1.74 -2.14 8.55
CA LYS A 90 0.73 -2.38 9.59
C LYS A 90 -0.59 -2.84 8.99
N GLY A 91 -1.37 -3.56 9.80
CA GLY A 91 -2.71 -4.01 9.43
C GLY A 91 -3.79 -2.93 9.57
N LEU A 92 -5.02 -3.39 9.76
CA LEU A 92 -6.24 -2.58 9.92
C LEU A 92 -6.57 -1.68 8.70
N ALA A 93 -6.11 -2.08 7.52
CA ALA A 93 -6.36 -1.40 6.25
C ALA A 93 -7.35 -2.20 5.35
N GLY A 94 -8.36 -2.82 5.95
CA GLY A 94 -9.32 -3.65 5.22
C GLY A 94 -8.62 -4.77 4.43
N ALA A 95 -9.02 -4.96 3.19
CA ALA A 95 -8.50 -6.00 2.30
C ALA A 95 -7.18 -5.60 1.59
N TYR A 96 -6.64 -4.41 1.80
CA TYR A 96 -5.45 -3.88 1.10
C TYR A 96 -4.30 -4.88 1.02
N ASN A 97 -3.79 -5.34 2.18
CA ASN A 97 -2.68 -6.29 2.19
C ASN A 97 -3.07 -7.67 1.63
N HIS A 98 -4.28 -8.12 1.91
CA HIS A 98 -4.76 -9.42 1.44
C HIS A 98 -4.80 -9.49 -0.08
N ASN A 99 -5.32 -8.46 -0.74
CA ASN A 99 -5.47 -8.43 -2.19
C ASN A 99 -4.11 -8.48 -2.90
N ILE A 100 -3.14 -7.65 -2.47
CA ILE A 100 -1.82 -7.63 -3.11
C ILE A 100 -1.01 -8.90 -2.84
N ILE A 101 -1.14 -9.47 -1.65
CA ILE A 101 -0.48 -10.74 -1.30
C ILE A 101 -1.04 -11.87 -2.15
N LYS A 102 -2.36 -11.97 -2.28
CA LYS A 102 -3.03 -13.00 -3.09
C LYS A 102 -2.60 -12.90 -4.55
N GLU A 103 -2.65 -11.72 -5.14
CA GLU A 103 -2.21 -11.49 -6.53
C GLU A 103 -0.75 -11.87 -6.72
N THR A 104 0.12 -11.51 -5.78
CA THR A 104 1.54 -11.87 -5.82
C THR A 104 1.74 -13.38 -5.73
N GLU A 105 1.01 -14.10 -4.87
CA GLU A 105 1.10 -15.56 -4.80
C GLU A 105 0.69 -16.24 -6.11
N GLU A 106 -0.37 -15.75 -6.75
CA GLU A 106 -0.83 -16.28 -8.04
C GLU A 106 0.22 -16.07 -9.14
N LEU A 107 0.83 -14.88 -9.19
CA LEU A 107 1.89 -14.57 -10.15
C LEU A 107 3.15 -15.41 -9.92
N VAL A 108 3.58 -15.57 -8.68
CA VAL A 108 4.75 -16.38 -8.32
C VAL A 108 4.55 -17.85 -8.71
N LYS A 109 3.35 -18.40 -8.50
CA LYS A 109 3.04 -19.79 -8.87
C LYS A 109 3.02 -20.02 -10.38
N ASN A 110 2.57 -19.05 -11.15
CA ASN A 110 2.36 -19.18 -12.59
C ASN A 110 3.62 -18.86 -13.43
N GLU A 111 4.50 -18.01 -12.92
CA GLU A 111 5.61 -17.43 -13.68
C GLU A 111 7.00 -17.87 -13.17
N GLU A 112 7.08 -18.82 -12.24
CA GLU A 112 8.35 -19.30 -11.65
C GLU A 112 9.25 -18.13 -11.21
N ALA A 113 8.72 -17.22 -10.39
CA ALA A 113 9.41 -16.01 -9.95
C ALA A 113 10.71 -16.36 -9.21
N ASP A 114 11.83 -15.87 -9.72
CA ASP A 114 13.14 -16.14 -9.14
C ASP A 114 13.43 -15.28 -7.91
N LEU A 115 12.91 -14.04 -7.87
CA LEU A 115 13.28 -13.10 -6.82
C LEU A 115 12.16 -12.13 -6.46
N LEU A 116 11.82 -12.10 -5.16
CA LEU A 116 10.84 -11.17 -4.57
C LEU A 116 11.55 -10.08 -3.76
N PHE A 117 11.30 -8.81 -4.14
CA PHE A 117 11.71 -7.63 -3.39
C PHE A 117 10.49 -7.06 -2.67
N VAL A 118 10.41 -7.22 -1.36
CA VAL A 118 9.21 -6.84 -0.61
C VAL A 118 9.44 -5.57 0.19
N VAL A 119 8.62 -4.54 -0.09
CA VAL A 119 8.49 -3.34 0.73
C VAL A 119 7.31 -3.54 1.68
N GLY A 120 7.51 -3.23 2.96
CA GLY A 120 6.49 -3.38 3.99
C GLY A 120 6.59 -4.70 4.77
N GLN A 121 6.36 -4.60 6.08
CA GLN A 121 6.56 -5.72 7.02
C GLN A 121 5.48 -6.81 6.88
N VAL A 122 4.25 -6.44 6.54
CA VAL A 122 3.13 -7.40 6.46
C VAL A 122 3.38 -8.43 5.36
N GLY A 123 3.76 -7.97 4.16
CA GLY A 123 4.07 -8.85 3.03
C GLY A 123 5.31 -9.71 3.30
N ARG A 124 6.39 -9.07 3.80
CA ARG A 124 7.63 -9.79 4.14
C ARG A 124 7.34 -10.95 5.10
N HIS A 125 6.69 -10.68 6.21
CA HIS A 125 6.37 -11.69 7.21
C HIS A 125 5.47 -12.80 6.65
N TYR A 126 4.53 -12.44 5.77
CA TYR A 126 3.65 -13.42 5.12
C TYR A 126 4.42 -14.36 4.20
N PHE A 127 5.26 -13.83 3.29
CA PHE A 127 6.01 -14.64 2.33
C PHE A 127 7.09 -15.50 3.01
N GLU A 128 7.78 -14.97 4.02
CA GLU A 128 8.72 -15.74 4.84
C GLU A 128 8.03 -16.94 5.51
N LYS A 129 6.85 -16.73 6.10
CA LYS A 129 6.05 -17.82 6.73
C LYS A 129 5.60 -18.87 5.73
N LYS A 130 5.43 -18.52 4.47
CA LYS A 130 5.04 -19.41 3.37
C LYS A 130 6.24 -20.07 2.68
N ASN A 131 7.46 -19.81 3.13
CA ASN A 131 8.72 -20.24 2.50
C ASN A 131 8.84 -19.80 1.02
N ILE A 132 8.24 -18.67 0.66
CA ILE A 132 8.46 -18.03 -0.64
C ILE A 132 9.75 -17.23 -0.56
N PRO A 133 10.71 -17.42 -1.49
CA PRO A 133 12.00 -16.76 -1.42
C PRO A 133 11.85 -15.22 -1.57
N VAL A 134 12.33 -14.50 -0.56
CA VAL A 134 12.36 -13.03 -0.51
C VAL A 134 13.81 -12.58 -0.39
N GLU A 135 14.19 -11.54 -1.11
CA GLU A 135 15.53 -10.94 -0.97
C GLU A 135 15.76 -10.42 0.45
N MET A 136 16.64 -11.09 1.20
CA MET A 136 16.83 -10.86 2.65
C MET A 136 17.40 -9.48 2.98
N HIS A 137 18.26 -8.95 2.12
CA HIS A 137 18.89 -7.63 2.32
C HIS A 137 18.03 -6.45 1.83
N PHE A 138 16.83 -6.74 1.32
CA PHE A 138 15.88 -5.74 0.83
C PHE A 138 14.85 -5.42 1.91
N ASN A 139 15.23 -4.60 2.91
CA ASN A 139 14.37 -4.29 4.07
C ASN A 139 13.96 -2.81 4.06
N TYR A 140 12.89 -2.50 3.33
CA TYR A 140 12.34 -1.14 3.25
C TYR A 140 10.94 -1.07 3.86
N THR A 141 10.73 -0.02 4.65
CA THR A 141 9.39 0.33 5.19
C THR A 141 8.53 0.99 4.11
N ALA A 142 7.23 0.71 4.14
CA ALA A 142 6.24 1.37 3.30
C ALA A 142 5.82 2.75 3.83
N GLN A 143 6.12 3.04 5.12
CA GLN A 143 5.71 4.30 5.74
C GLN A 143 6.53 5.50 5.25
N ASN A 144 5.83 6.64 5.09
CA ASN A 144 6.41 7.90 4.65
C ASN A 144 7.35 7.71 3.45
N PRO A 145 6.82 7.36 2.27
CA PRO A 145 7.64 7.19 1.07
C PRO A 145 8.40 8.48 0.76
N THR A 146 9.70 8.34 0.49
CA THR A 146 10.59 9.45 0.12
C THR A 146 11.29 9.15 -1.19
N MET A 147 11.62 10.20 -1.94
CA MET A 147 12.37 10.08 -3.18
C MET A 147 13.73 9.40 -2.97
N ASN A 148 14.39 9.69 -1.84
CA ASN A 148 15.68 9.08 -1.50
C ASN A 148 15.56 7.54 -1.37
N ARG A 149 14.50 7.05 -0.70
CA ARG A 149 14.22 5.61 -0.62
C ARG A 149 13.95 5.01 -1.99
N ALA A 150 13.17 5.67 -2.82
CA ALA A 150 12.91 5.21 -4.18
C ALA A 150 14.18 5.12 -5.02
N ARG A 151 15.11 6.08 -4.89
CA ARG A 151 16.44 6.03 -5.54
C ARG A 151 17.27 4.83 -5.08
N HIS A 152 17.31 4.52 -3.79
CA HIS A 152 18.03 3.34 -3.30
C HIS A 152 17.45 2.04 -3.83
N ILE A 153 16.11 1.94 -3.84
CA ILE A 153 15.41 0.76 -4.39
C ILE A 153 15.70 0.64 -5.90
N ALA A 154 15.50 1.70 -6.66
CA ALA A 154 15.74 1.73 -8.10
C ALA A 154 17.20 1.42 -8.45
N GLY A 155 18.16 2.02 -7.72
CA GLY A 155 19.59 1.78 -7.92
C GLY A 155 19.95 0.30 -7.71
N LYS A 156 19.39 -0.36 -6.68
CA LYS A 156 19.60 -1.80 -6.48
C LYS A 156 19.02 -2.63 -7.63
N LEU A 157 17.80 -2.35 -8.08
CA LEU A 157 17.14 -3.07 -9.16
C LEU A 157 17.88 -2.88 -10.50
N VAL A 158 18.30 -1.66 -10.81
CA VAL A 158 19.09 -1.34 -12.01
C VAL A 158 20.45 -2.04 -11.97
N SER A 159 21.11 -2.06 -10.81
CA SER A 159 22.39 -2.77 -10.64
C SER A 159 22.26 -4.26 -10.91
N LEU A 160 21.22 -4.92 -10.39
CA LEU A 160 20.95 -6.35 -10.61
C LEU A 160 20.60 -6.65 -12.09
N PHE A 161 19.95 -5.71 -12.75
CA PHE A 161 19.67 -5.82 -14.18
C PHE A 161 20.97 -5.72 -15.02
N TYR A 162 21.84 -4.75 -14.70
CA TYR A 162 23.13 -4.62 -15.42
C TYR A 162 24.10 -5.78 -15.15
N SER A 163 24.09 -6.35 -13.93
CA SER A 163 24.90 -7.55 -13.62
C SER A 163 24.36 -8.83 -14.28
N GLY A 164 23.16 -8.81 -14.86
CA GLY A 164 22.52 -9.98 -15.46
C GLY A 164 21.94 -10.96 -14.44
N GLU A 165 21.82 -10.57 -13.18
CA GLU A 165 21.18 -11.36 -12.12
C GLU A 165 19.66 -11.39 -12.28
N ILE A 166 19.06 -10.32 -12.85
CA ILE A 166 17.66 -10.24 -13.24
C ILE A 166 17.54 -9.75 -14.68
N ASP A 167 16.55 -10.27 -15.40
CA ASP A 167 16.29 -9.90 -16.81
C ASP A 167 15.09 -8.97 -16.95
N GLU A 168 14.14 -9.08 -16.03
CA GLU A 168 12.94 -8.22 -15.99
C GLU A 168 12.60 -7.83 -14.55
N VAL A 169 12.08 -6.63 -14.37
CA VAL A 169 11.53 -6.16 -13.08
C VAL A 169 10.11 -5.65 -13.27
N TYR A 170 9.22 -6.21 -12.49
CA TYR A 170 7.85 -5.73 -12.36
C TYR A 170 7.65 -5.13 -10.98
N VAL A 171 6.85 -4.07 -10.91
CA VAL A 171 6.32 -3.57 -9.65
C VAL A 171 4.86 -4.01 -9.50
N ILE A 172 4.54 -4.56 -8.33
CA ILE A 172 3.17 -4.94 -7.92
C ILE A 172 2.80 -3.99 -6.79
N TYR A 173 1.78 -3.19 -7.02
CA TYR A 173 1.34 -2.16 -6.09
C TYR A 173 -0.16 -1.96 -6.17
N THR A 174 -0.73 -1.31 -5.17
CA THR A 174 -2.15 -0.99 -5.17
C THR A 174 -2.38 0.44 -5.61
N ARG A 175 -3.13 0.60 -6.68
CA ARG A 175 -3.56 1.88 -7.23
C ARG A 175 -4.95 2.26 -6.74
N MET A 176 -5.16 3.53 -6.46
CA MET A 176 -6.45 4.05 -6.09
C MET A 176 -7.19 4.55 -7.34
N ILE A 177 -8.27 3.85 -7.73
CA ILE A 177 -9.12 4.26 -8.84
C ILE A 177 -10.03 5.43 -8.42
N ASN A 178 -10.63 5.28 -7.23
CA ASN A 178 -11.46 6.32 -6.61
C ASN A 178 -11.43 6.15 -5.08
N SER A 179 -12.22 6.93 -4.37
CA SER A 179 -12.27 6.91 -2.89
C SER A 179 -12.76 5.57 -2.31
N ILE A 180 -13.41 4.72 -3.10
CA ILE A 180 -14.00 3.45 -2.65
C ILE A 180 -13.23 2.26 -3.21
N THR A 181 -12.76 2.36 -4.45
CA THR A 181 -12.19 1.24 -5.20
C THR A 181 -10.67 1.38 -5.29
N VAL A 182 -9.98 0.35 -4.87
CA VAL A 182 -8.55 0.16 -5.06
C VAL A 182 -8.32 -1.11 -5.89
N GLU A 183 -7.29 -1.12 -6.71
CA GLU A 183 -6.95 -2.22 -7.60
C GLU A 183 -5.45 -2.52 -7.51
N VAL A 184 -5.10 -3.81 -7.58
CA VAL A 184 -3.70 -4.22 -7.66
C VAL A 184 -3.26 -4.11 -9.11
N GLU A 185 -2.16 -3.42 -9.34
CA GLU A 185 -1.57 -3.22 -10.67
C GLU A 185 -0.18 -3.87 -10.73
N LYS A 186 0.08 -4.63 -11.80
CA LYS A 186 1.40 -5.16 -12.17
C LYS A 186 1.93 -4.34 -13.34
N LYS A 187 3.08 -3.69 -13.17
CA LYS A 187 3.70 -2.86 -14.20
C LYS A 187 5.17 -3.22 -14.38
N LYS A 188 5.57 -3.49 -15.63
CA LYS A 188 6.99 -3.67 -15.98
C LYS A 188 7.71 -2.32 -15.88
N ILE A 189 8.85 -2.30 -15.17
CA ILE A 189 9.68 -1.10 -15.01
C ILE A 189 11.08 -1.26 -15.59
N ILE A 190 11.56 -2.48 -15.75
CA ILE A 190 12.87 -2.81 -16.37
C ILE A 190 12.69 -4.11 -17.17
N PRO A 191 13.22 -4.22 -18.41
CA PRO A 191 13.73 -3.14 -19.24
C PRO A 191 12.63 -2.18 -19.66
N LEU A 192 13.01 -0.94 -19.97
CA LEU A 192 12.08 0.05 -20.49
C LEU A 192 11.74 -0.21 -21.95
N VAL A 193 10.54 0.20 -22.34
CA VAL A 193 10.19 0.29 -23.76
C VAL A 193 10.39 1.74 -24.20
N ARG A 194 10.99 1.94 -25.38
CA ARG A 194 11.27 3.30 -25.91
C ARG A 194 10.05 4.20 -25.89
N SER A 195 8.85 3.67 -26.21
CA SER A 195 7.59 4.39 -26.15
C SER A 195 7.20 4.93 -24.77
N GLN A 196 7.78 4.40 -23.68
CA GLN A 196 7.57 4.90 -22.32
C GLN A 196 8.41 6.14 -22.01
N VAL A 197 9.51 6.34 -22.75
CA VAL A 197 10.46 7.44 -22.57
C VAL A 197 10.20 8.54 -23.58
N GLU A 198 9.83 8.18 -24.82
CA GLU A 198 9.57 9.14 -25.89
C GLU A 198 8.35 10.00 -25.58
N THR A 199 8.55 11.31 -25.54
CA THR A 199 7.48 12.31 -25.48
C THR A 199 7.24 12.87 -26.87
N LYS A 200 5.96 13.04 -27.24
CA LYS A 200 5.63 13.73 -28.50
C LYS A 200 6.12 15.17 -28.39
N THR A 201 7.06 15.54 -29.24
CA THR A 201 7.59 16.92 -29.31
C THR A 201 6.55 17.79 -30.01
N GLU A 202 6.06 18.83 -29.35
CA GLU A 202 5.03 19.73 -29.88
C GLU A 202 5.47 20.49 -31.14
N ASN A 203 6.77 20.62 -31.45
CA ASN A 203 7.25 21.49 -32.52
C ASN A 203 8.31 20.89 -33.49
N GLY A 204 8.61 19.60 -33.44
CA GLY A 204 9.46 18.94 -34.47
C GLY A 204 10.87 19.52 -34.68
N ARG A 205 11.29 20.54 -33.94
CA ARG A 205 12.64 21.09 -33.98
C ARG A 205 13.43 20.59 -32.78
N TYR A 206 14.34 19.66 -33.05
CA TYR A 206 15.34 19.27 -32.06
C TYR A 206 16.45 20.32 -32.08
N GLU A 207 16.63 21.04 -30.98
CA GLU A 207 17.83 21.82 -30.76
C GLU A 207 19.02 20.87 -30.76
N THR A 208 20.06 21.22 -31.51
CA THR A 208 21.35 20.54 -31.41
C THR A 208 21.88 20.69 -29.99
N ALA A 209 22.04 19.58 -29.29
CA ALA A 209 22.64 19.57 -27.97
C ALA A 209 23.92 18.73 -28.00
N GLU A 210 24.97 19.24 -27.39
CA GLU A 210 26.19 18.50 -27.15
C GLU A 210 26.11 17.87 -25.75
N PHE A 211 26.47 16.59 -25.64
CA PHE A 211 26.50 15.86 -24.37
C PHE A 211 27.94 15.70 -23.90
N MET A 212 28.21 16.03 -22.65
CA MET A 212 29.53 15.83 -22.05
C MET A 212 29.49 14.78 -20.93
N PRO A 213 30.36 13.75 -20.98
CA PRO A 213 31.35 13.48 -22.02
C PRO A 213 30.76 12.95 -23.34
N ASP A 214 29.66 12.18 -23.27
CA ASP A 214 28.94 11.59 -24.41
C ASP A 214 27.49 11.27 -24.01
N ALA A 215 26.63 11.00 -25.01
CA ALA A 215 25.20 10.76 -24.80
C ALA A 215 24.93 9.50 -23.97
N GLN A 216 25.73 8.43 -24.16
CA GLN A 216 25.57 7.18 -23.42
C GLN A 216 25.85 7.37 -21.93
N THR A 217 26.95 8.01 -21.58
CA THR A 217 27.30 8.30 -20.17
C THR A 217 26.24 9.16 -19.49
N VAL A 218 25.70 10.15 -20.18
CA VAL A 218 24.64 11.01 -19.66
C VAL A 218 23.35 10.20 -19.47
N PHE A 219 22.98 9.35 -20.43
CA PHE A 219 21.82 8.47 -20.37
C PHE A 219 21.92 7.54 -19.16
N ASP A 220 23.04 6.84 -19.00
CA ASP A 220 23.26 5.87 -17.92
C ASP A 220 23.19 6.51 -16.51
N LYS A 221 23.55 7.80 -16.41
CA LYS A 221 23.41 8.55 -15.15
C LYS A 221 21.98 8.98 -14.84
N ILE A 222 21.16 9.22 -15.84
CA ILE A 222 19.78 9.69 -15.68
C ILE A 222 18.79 8.52 -15.46
N ILE A 223 19.07 7.36 -16.07
CA ILE A 223 18.18 6.19 -16.00
C ILE A 223 17.80 5.77 -14.57
N PRO A 224 18.72 5.67 -13.60
CA PRO A 224 18.36 5.31 -12.25
C PRO A 224 17.35 6.28 -11.63
N ASP A 225 17.44 7.58 -11.93
CA ASP A 225 16.50 8.59 -11.45
C ASP A 225 15.13 8.47 -12.15
N PHE A 226 15.10 8.09 -13.41
CA PHE A 226 13.86 7.81 -14.14
C PHE A 226 13.13 6.59 -13.59
N VAL A 227 13.86 5.49 -13.35
CA VAL A 227 13.30 4.29 -12.70
C VAL A 227 12.84 4.61 -11.27
N ALA A 228 13.62 5.43 -10.53
CA ALA A 228 13.24 5.89 -9.21
C ALA A 228 11.92 6.67 -9.22
N GLY A 229 11.60 7.35 -10.31
CA GLY A 229 10.32 8.01 -10.53
C GLY A 229 9.15 7.04 -10.51
N PHE A 230 9.25 5.94 -11.24
CA PHE A 230 8.22 4.90 -11.23
C PHE A 230 8.09 4.23 -9.88
N VAL A 231 9.21 3.91 -9.23
CA VAL A 231 9.21 3.33 -7.88
C VAL A 231 8.59 4.28 -6.88
N TYR A 232 8.92 5.57 -6.93
CA TYR A 232 8.34 6.58 -6.05
C TYR A 232 6.84 6.74 -6.25
N GLY A 233 6.39 6.82 -7.51
CA GLY A 233 4.97 6.86 -7.84
C GLY A 233 4.22 5.65 -7.28
N ALA A 234 4.73 4.44 -7.50
CA ALA A 234 4.15 3.22 -6.97
C ALA A 234 4.12 3.18 -5.43
N LEU A 235 5.19 3.64 -4.76
CA LEU A 235 5.24 3.75 -3.30
C LEU A 235 4.19 4.72 -2.75
N ILE A 236 4.02 5.89 -3.37
CA ILE A 236 3.03 6.88 -2.93
C ILE A 236 1.61 6.43 -3.26
N GLU A 237 1.35 5.87 -4.43
CA GLU A 237 0.03 5.35 -4.77
C GLU A 237 -0.39 4.22 -3.84
N SER A 238 0.53 3.29 -3.54
CA SER A 238 0.33 2.24 -2.55
C SER A 238 0.04 2.81 -1.16
N TYR A 239 0.79 3.81 -0.73
CA TYR A 239 0.60 4.48 0.54
C TYR A 239 -0.74 5.22 0.62
N CYS A 240 -1.14 5.90 -0.45
CA CYS A 240 -2.47 6.52 -0.55
C CYS A 240 -3.59 5.47 -0.48
N SER A 241 -3.45 4.37 -1.20
CA SER A 241 -4.42 3.26 -1.20
C SER A 241 -4.52 2.58 0.16
N GLU A 242 -3.40 2.36 0.85
CA GLU A 242 -3.35 1.85 2.22
C GLU A 242 -4.14 2.74 3.19
N HIS A 243 -3.84 4.06 3.17
CA HIS A 243 -4.49 4.99 4.09
C HIS A 243 -5.95 5.24 3.74
N ASN A 244 -6.32 5.21 2.47
CA ASN A 244 -7.71 5.26 2.04
C ASN A 244 -8.49 4.01 2.50
N SER A 245 -7.93 2.82 2.29
CA SER A 245 -8.55 1.56 2.74
C SER A 245 -8.67 1.51 4.27
N ARG A 246 -7.68 1.99 5.00
CA ARG A 246 -7.73 2.11 6.46
C ARG A 246 -8.79 3.10 6.91
N MET A 247 -8.90 4.25 6.27
CA MET A 247 -9.90 5.27 6.56
C MET A 247 -11.30 4.69 6.40
N MET A 248 -11.59 4.00 5.30
CA MET A 248 -12.88 3.35 5.06
C MET A 248 -13.17 2.24 6.07
N ALA A 249 -12.18 1.40 6.39
CA ALA A 249 -12.33 0.33 7.39
C ALA A 249 -12.61 0.90 8.79
N MET A 250 -11.95 1.99 9.18
CA MET A 250 -12.18 2.65 10.46
C MET A 250 -13.54 3.34 10.53
N GLN A 251 -13.99 3.95 9.43
CA GLN A 251 -15.35 4.51 9.33
C GLN A 251 -16.41 3.42 9.53
N THR A 252 -16.32 2.34 8.78
CA THR A 252 -17.24 1.20 8.90
C THR A 252 -17.26 0.61 10.31
N ALA A 253 -16.08 0.49 10.95
CA ALA A 253 -15.98 0.01 12.31
C ALA A 253 -16.62 0.97 13.33
N THR A 254 -16.49 2.29 13.11
CA THR A 254 -17.10 3.32 13.95
C THR A 254 -18.64 3.29 13.83
N ASP A 255 -19.15 3.15 12.61
CA ASP A 255 -20.60 3.08 12.36
C ASP A 255 -21.20 1.81 12.99
N ALA A 256 -20.55 0.66 12.80
CA ALA A 256 -20.95 -0.60 13.43
C ALA A 256 -20.93 -0.50 14.97
N ALA A 257 -19.90 0.14 15.54
CA ALA A 257 -19.82 0.37 16.99
C ALA A 257 -20.95 1.26 17.50
N SER A 258 -21.33 2.29 16.75
CA SER A 258 -22.46 3.16 17.07
C SER A 258 -23.78 2.38 17.12
N ASP A 259 -24.02 1.50 16.15
CA ASP A 259 -25.24 0.68 16.11
C ASP A 259 -25.27 -0.37 17.22
N MET A 260 -24.12 -0.98 17.54
CA MET A 260 -24.01 -1.87 18.70
C MET A 260 -24.31 -1.13 20.01
N LEU A 261 -23.88 0.13 20.17
CA LEU A 261 -24.17 0.92 21.36
C LEU A 261 -25.66 1.19 21.51
N LYS A 262 -26.37 1.52 20.43
CA LYS A 262 -27.85 1.69 20.46
C LYS A 262 -28.57 0.42 20.92
N GLN A 263 -28.14 -0.75 20.40
CA GLN A 263 -28.72 -2.04 20.79
C GLN A 263 -28.45 -2.36 22.27
N LEU A 264 -27.21 -2.15 22.71
CA LEU A 264 -26.82 -2.38 24.10
C LEU A 264 -27.54 -1.43 25.07
N ASP A 265 -27.81 -0.20 24.68
CA ASP A 265 -28.55 0.75 25.49
C ASP A 265 -29.99 0.28 25.74
N ILE A 266 -30.66 -0.24 24.70
CA ILE A 266 -32.00 -0.85 24.84
C ILE A 266 -31.93 -2.07 25.76
N MET A 267 -30.93 -2.94 25.60
CA MET A 267 -30.77 -4.12 26.48
C MET A 267 -30.48 -3.73 27.93
N TYR A 268 -29.63 -2.73 28.15
CA TYR A 268 -29.29 -2.20 29.45
C TYR A 268 -30.54 -1.69 30.17
N ASN A 269 -31.34 -0.86 29.50
CA ASN A 269 -32.56 -0.30 30.08
C ASN A 269 -33.59 -1.38 30.46
N ARG A 270 -33.73 -2.42 29.60
CA ARG A 270 -34.59 -3.60 29.95
C ARG A 270 -34.07 -4.37 31.14
N ALA A 271 -32.75 -4.67 31.17
CA ALA A 271 -32.14 -5.38 32.29
C ALA A 271 -32.22 -4.60 33.59
N ARG A 272 -32.03 -3.26 33.54
CA ARG A 272 -32.17 -2.39 34.68
C ARG A 272 -33.62 -2.37 35.21
N GLN A 273 -34.62 -2.25 34.34
CA GLN A 273 -36.04 -2.28 34.73
C GLN A 273 -36.40 -3.63 35.35
N ALA A 274 -35.95 -4.75 34.78
CA ALA A 274 -36.18 -6.08 35.33
C ALA A 274 -35.55 -6.24 36.72
N ALA A 275 -34.33 -5.74 36.94
CA ALA A 275 -33.66 -5.80 38.23
C ALA A 275 -34.42 -4.96 39.27
N ILE A 276 -34.83 -3.74 38.95
CA ILE A 276 -35.64 -2.88 39.84
C ILE A 276 -36.98 -3.56 40.20
N THR A 277 -37.65 -4.14 39.19
CA THR A 277 -38.92 -4.86 39.43
C THR A 277 -38.71 -6.07 40.34
N GLN A 278 -37.65 -6.79 40.18
CA GLN A 278 -37.30 -7.93 41.02
C GLN A 278 -37.03 -7.47 42.47
N GLU A 279 -36.20 -6.44 42.67
CA GLU A 279 -35.91 -5.88 44.01
C GLU A 279 -37.18 -5.42 44.72
N ILE A 280 -38.07 -4.71 44.02
CA ILE A 280 -39.37 -4.27 44.58
C ILE A 280 -40.22 -5.49 44.96
N THR A 281 -40.26 -6.52 44.10
CA THR A 281 -41.05 -7.75 44.36
C THR A 281 -40.50 -8.49 45.57
N GLU A 282 -39.19 -8.58 45.73
CA GLU A 282 -38.52 -9.22 46.86
C GLU A 282 -38.84 -8.48 48.18
N VAL A 283 -38.75 -7.14 48.16
CA VAL A 283 -39.09 -6.31 49.33
C VAL A 283 -40.56 -6.47 49.73
N ILE A 284 -41.47 -6.46 48.76
CA ILE A 284 -42.92 -6.66 49.03
C ILE A 284 -43.18 -8.07 49.54
N ALA A 285 -42.55 -9.10 48.97
CA ALA A 285 -42.70 -10.48 49.45
C ALA A 285 -42.14 -10.65 50.86
N GLY A 286 -40.98 -10.06 51.15
CA GLY A 286 -40.41 -10.04 52.50
C GLY A 286 -41.32 -9.36 53.55
N ALA A 287 -41.85 -8.19 53.21
CA ALA A 287 -42.78 -7.47 54.07
C ALA A 287 -44.10 -8.25 54.36
N LYS A 288 -44.65 -8.96 53.33
CA LYS A 288 -45.83 -9.81 53.50
C LYS A 288 -45.54 -11.06 54.38
N ALA A 289 -44.33 -11.65 54.21
CA ALA A 289 -43.92 -12.80 55.01
C ALA A 289 -43.75 -12.41 56.49
N GLN A 290 -43.27 -11.23 56.79
CA GLN A 290 -43.11 -10.70 58.15
C GLN A 290 -44.46 -10.42 58.82
N LYS A 291 -45.45 -9.84 58.07
CA LYS A 291 -46.83 -9.64 58.59
C LYS A 291 -47.57 -10.96 58.84
N LYS A 292 -47.21 -12.07 58.23
CA LYS A 292 -47.82 -13.38 58.51
C LYS A 292 -47.23 -14.10 59.73
N LYS A 293 -46.14 -13.61 60.29
CA LYS A 293 -45.45 -14.19 61.46
C LYS A 293 -45.81 -13.44 62.78
N LEU A 294 -46.46 -12.31 62.66
CA LEU A 294 -47.06 -11.56 63.74
C LEU A 294 -48.57 -11.87 63.81
#